data_ddb9991c92bb2051ae06cc3c714bfcd5
#
_entry.id   ddb9991c92bb2051ae06cc3c714bfcd5
#
_cell.length_a   1.000
_cell.length_b   1.000
_cell.length_c   1.000
_cell.angle_alpha   90.00
_cell.angle_beta   90.00
_cell.angle_gamma   90.00
#
_symmetry.space_group_name_H-M   'P 1'
#
loop_
_entity.id
_entity.type
_entity.pdbx_description
1 polymer ?
#
loop_
_entity_poly.entity_id
_entity_poly.type
_entity_poly.pdbx_seq_one_letter_code
_entity_poly.pdbx_strand_id
1 'polypeptide(L)'
;MRLGSVLSEALRNIGSGVSRAFAMFLAVLLSGTLLGGYEAMTVIDLESQAVQRINAYADVNAIVGGTVDGTACDRLSDAGDGMTGTLAGAMRAGEQVVPLATPGKDISSYDVTPGMIRLIAGNAKADVSGVWVPRDVAKDFGLAVGSALQTREGTTRVAGVFDWSNDGRDTRFAYAFIVPVSASASTFDECWVKQWPVDGQMENLLYATLVAGSGSSNAGVTQVNKGFDAHYDARASYVNRSTRWMPWVGLAIGVLVGVFGVRRRRLEYAGALHSGQSKGAQLLGIGVETGVWAGLATFASCALLLAYAVRMSRSDWAAVLAAALLIRVISIGQCMRKNSRACAHRMIVTTV
;
A
#
# COMPACT_ATOMS: atom_id res chain seq x y z
N MET A 1 -38.68 39.42 -0.63
CA MET A 1 -39.02 38.27 -1.49
C MET A 1 -39.06 37.00 -0.64
N ARG A 2 -40.00 36.08 -0.91
CA ARG A 2 -40.07 34.80 -0.19
C ARG A 2 -38.97 33.85 -0.75
N LEU A 3 -38.27 33.11 0.12
CA LEU A 3 -37.22 32.18 -0.27
C LEU A 3 -37.67 31.20 -1.39
N GLY A 4 -38.94 30.75 -1.33
CA GLY A 4 -39.50 29.86 -2.34
C GLY A 4 -39.59 30.47 -3.74
N SER A 5 -39.77 31.78 -3.87
CA SER A 5 -39.82 32.44 -5.20
C SER A 5 -38.42 32.52 -5.81
N VAL A 6 -37.36 32.77 -5.00
CA VAL A 6 -35.98 32.81 -5.48
C VAL A 6 -35.53 31.43 -5.94
N LEU A 7 -35.89 30.38 -5.18
CA LEU A 7 -35.56 28.99 -5.54
C LEU A 7 -36.25 28.55 -6.83
N SER A 8 -37.56 28.86 -6.98
CA SER A 8 -38.33 28.55 -8.18
C SER A 8 -37.78 29.27 -9.42
N GLU A 9 -37.36 30.54 -9.28
CA GLU A 9 -36.73 31.30 -10.35
C GLU A 9 -35.35 30.70 -10.76
N ALA A 10 -34.52 30.36 -9.79
CA ALA A 10 -33.23 29.73 -10.06
C ALA A 10 -33.36 28.37 -10.79
N LEU A 11 -34.30 27.52 -10.37
CA LEU A 11 -34.58 26.24 -11.04
C LEU A 11 -35.14 26.45 -12.46
N ARG A 12 -35.97 27.43 -12.67
CA ARG A 12 -36.49 27.75 -14.00
C ARG A 12 -35.39 28.26 -14.93
N ASN A 13 -34.47 29.08 -14.44
CA ASN A 13 -33.29 29.55 -15.20
C ASN A 13 -32.38 28.40 -15.62
N ILE A 14 -32.22 27.39 -14.76
CA ILE A 14 -31.48 26.17 -15.11
C ILE A 14 -32.21 25.39 -16.21
N GLY A 15 -33.50 25.16 -16.04
CA GLY A 15 -34.33 24.39 -16.99
C GLY A 15 -34.50 25.04 -18.35
N SER A 16 -34.60 26.38 -18.41
CA SER A 16 -34.69 27.13 -19.66
C SER A 16 -33.39 27.31 -20.43
N GLY A 17 -32.26 26.88 -19.85
CA GLY A 17 -30.91 26.99 -20.46
C GLY A 17 -30.33 28.41 -20.44
N VAL A 18 -31.01 29.41 -19.92
CA VAL A 18 -30.52 30.79 -19.81
C VAL A 18 -29.21 30.85 -18.99
N SER A 19 -29.13 30.07 -17.92
CA SER A 19 -27.94 30.01 -17.08
C SER A 19 -26.74 29.30 -17.72
N ARG A 20 -26.92 28.61 -18.87
CA ARG A 20 -25.94 27.72 -19.48
C ARG A 20 -25.34 26.70 -18.47
N ALA A 21 -26.13 26.34 -17.47
CA ALA A 21 -25.75 25.43 -16.39
C ALA A 21 -25.17 24.12 -16.94
N PHE A 22 -25.69 23.59 -18.05
CA PHE A 22 -25.20 22.38 -18.68
C PHE A 22 -23.75 22.52 -19.20
N ALA A 23 -23.41 23.65 -19.84
CA ALA A 23 -22.03 23.87 -20.32
C ALA A 23 -21.04 23.99 -19.16
N MET A 24 -21.42 24.66 -18.05
CA MET A 24 -20.60 24.76 -16.84
C MET A 24 -20.50 23.42 -16.13
N PHE A 25 -21.59 22.67 -16.05
CA PHE A 25 -21.60 21.28 -15.56
C PHE A 25 -20.61 20.42 -16.33
N LEU A 26 -20.65 20.43 -17.67
CA LEU A 26 -19.72 19.66 -18.49
C LEU A 26 -18.28 20.11 -18.29
N ALA A 27 -17.99 21.39 -18.19
CA ALA A 27 -16.66 21.92 -17.98
C ALA A 27 -16.06 21.44 -16.64
N VAL A 28 -16.84 21.47 -15.55
CA VAL A 28 -16.42 20.98 -14.23
C VAL A 28 -16.34 19.46 -14.20
N LEU A 29 -17.30 18.75 -14.83
CA LEU A 29 -17.29 17.30 -14.94
C LEU A 29 -16.01 16.82 -15.66
N LEU A 30 -15.73 17.38 -16.83
CA LEU A 30 -14.54 16.98 -17.62
C LEU A 30 -13.23 17.31 -16.90
N SER A 31 -13.10 18.53 -16.36
CA SER A 31 -11.90 18.89 -15.59
C SER A 31 -11.74 18.05 -14.33
N GLY A 32 -12.81 17.81 -13.60
CA GLY A 32 -12.79 16.98 -12.38
C GLY A 32 -12.44 15.52 -12.67
N THR A 33 -13.03 14.93 -13.72
CA THR A 33 -12.72 13.54 -14.11
C THR A 33 -11.31 13.38 -14.66
N LEU A 34 -10.80 14.34 -15.44
CA LEU A 34 -9.43 14.28 -15.96
C LEU A 34 -8.38 14.45 -14.87
N LEU A 35 -8.52 15.49 -14.04
CA LEU A 35 -7.57 15.74 -12.96
C LEU A 35 -7.64 14.68 -11.86
N GLY A 36 -8.86 14.33 -11.45
CA GLY A 36 -9.07 13.26 -10.46
C GLY A 36 -8.68 11.88 -10.97
N GLY A 37 -8.90 11.60 -12.25
CA GLY A 37 -8.48 10.36 -12.91
C GLY A 37 -6.97 10.23 -12.95
N TYR A 38 -6.27 11.30 -13.31
CA TYR A 38 -4.79 11.31 -13.32
C TYR A 38 -4.21 11.11 -11.91
N GLU A 39 -4.78 11.78 -10.89
CA GLU A 39 -4.41 11.55 -9.49
C GLU A 39 -4.67 10.10 -9.07
N ALA A 40 -5.85 9.57 -9.37
CA ALA A 40 -6.22 8.20 -9.04
C ALA A 40 -5.29 7.16 -9.69
N MET A 41 -4.97 7.34 -10.98
CA MET A 41 -4.02 6.47 -11.68
C MET A 41 -2.64 6.48 -11.03
N THR A 42 -2.14 7.66 -10.66
CA THR A 42 -0.83 7.80 -9.99
C THR A 42 -0.82 7.09 -8.64
N VAL A 43 -1.89 7.21 -7.85
CA VAL A 43 -1.99 6.54 -6.54
C VAL A 43 -2.10 5.02 -6.73
N ILE A 44 -2.89 4.54 -7.67
CA ILE A 44 -3.02 3.10 -8.00
C ILE A 44 -1.66 2.53 -8.46
N ASP A 45 -0.91 3.28 -9.27
CA ASP A 45 0.42 2.85 -9.71
C ASP A 45 1.40 2.74 -8.55
N LEU A 46 1.45 3.71 -7.65
CA LEU A 46 2.26 3.65 -6.43
C LEU A 46 1.88 2.48 -5.52
N GLU A 47 0.58 2.20 -5.40
CA GLU A 47 0.09 1.05 -4.63
C GLU A 47 0.49 -0.28 -5.28
N SER A 48 0.35 -0.39 -6.60
CA SER A 48 0.76 -1.59 -7.33
C SER A 48 2.25 -1.85 -7.21
N GLN A 49 3.09 -0.80 -7.26
CA GLN A 49 4.52 -0.90 -7.01
C GLN A 49 4.82 -1.35 -5.58
N ALA A 50 4.09 -0.85 -4.58
CA ALA A 50 4.25 -1.29 -3.20
C ALA A 50 3.91 -2.78 -3.04
N VAL A 51 2.78 -3.22 -3.57
CA VAL A 51 2.36 -4.63 -3.54
C VAL A 51 3.36 -5.53 -4.26
N GLN A 52 3.86 -5.12 -5.42
CA GLN A 52 4.90 -5.87 -6.13
C GLN A 52 6.17 -6.03 -5.30
N ARG A 53 6.62 -4.96 -4.62
CA ARG A 53 7.81 -4.99 -3.75
C ARG A 53 7.61 -5.92 -2.55
N ILE A 54 6.45 -5.85 -1.88
CA ILE A 54 6.12 -6.72 -0.75
C ILE A 54 6.08 -8.19 -1.17
N ASN A 55 5.45 -8.49 -2.32
CA ASN A 55 5.36 -9.86 -2.83
C ASN A 55 6.71 -10.39 -3.31
N ALA A 56 7.58 -9.53 -3.80
CA ALA A 56 8.93 -9.88 -4.24
C ALA A 56 9.97 -9.88 -3.10
N TYR A 57 9.57 -9.69 -1.84
CA TYR A 57 10.48 -9.62 -0.69
C TYR A 57 11.51 -8.48 -0.79
N ALA A 58 11.18 -7.39 -1.49
CA ALA A 58 12.01 -6.20 -1.53
C ALA A 58 11.91 -5.36 -0.24
N ASP A 59 10.99 -5.71 0.65
CA ASP A 59 10.80 -5.18 1.99
C ASP A 59 11.52 -6.01 3.07
N VAL A 60 12.36 -6.97 2.65
CA VAL A 60 13.15 -7.81 3.55
C VAL A 60 14.61 -7.36 3.52
N ASN A 61 15.11 -6.99 4.70
CA ASN A 61 16.51 -6.70 4.94
C ASN A 61 17.16 -7.82 5.76
N ALA A 62 18.40 -8.16 5.44
CA ALA A 62 19.16 -9.17 6.13
C ALA A 62 20.48 -8.59 6.64
N ILE A 63 20.84 -8.88 7.87
CA ILE A 63 22.21 -8.68 8.34
C ILE A 63 23.01 -9.94 8.04
N VAL A 64 24.17 -9.76 7.42
CA VAL A 64 25.06 -10.83 6.95
C VAL A 64 26.50 -10.53 7.35
N GLY A 65 27.36 -11.55 7.38
CA GLY A 65 28.80 -11.39 7.64
C GLY A 65 29.18 -11.31 9.12
N GLY A 66 28.26 -11.69 10.00
CA GLY A 66 28.49 -11.79 11.43
C GLY A 66 27.80 -13.00 12.04
N THR A 67 27.92 -13.18 13.34
CA THR A 67 27.17 -14.20 14.09
C THR A 67 26.00 -13.56 14.80
N VAL A 68 24.82 -14.14 14.66
CA VAL A 68 23.54 -13.60 15.12
C VAL A 68 22.96 -14.45 16.25
N ASP A 69 22.37 -13.81 17.26
CA ASP A 69 21.51 -14.47 18.24
C ASP A 69 20.10 -14.67 17.65
N GLY A 70 19.72 -15.95 17.47
CA GLY A 70 18.41 -16.29 16.90
C GLY A 70 17.23 -15.82 17.75
N THR A 71 17.37 -15.81 19.08
CA THR A 71 16.32 -15.34 19.98
C THR A 71 16.13 -13.84 19.87
N ALA A 72 17.22 -13.08 19.78
CA ALA A 72 17.18 -11.63 19.58
C ALA A 72 16.56 -11.30 18.21
N CYS A 73 16.91 -12.07 17.16
CA CYS A 73 16.34 -11.91 15.83
C CYS A 73 14.82 -12.16 15.82
N ASP A 74 14.34 -13.29 16.35
CA ASP A 74 12.90 -13.62 16.37
C ASP A 74 12.08 -12.57 17.13
N ARG A 75 12.64 -11.96 18.19
CA ARG A 75 12.00 -10.89 18.96
C ARG A 75 11.81 -9.59 18.19
N LEU A 76 12.52 -9.37 17.09
CA LEU A 76 12.29 -8.21 16.22
C LEU A 76 10.87 -8.22 15.63
N SER A 77 10.24 -9.39 15.53
CA SER A 77 8.83 -9.49 15.16
C SER A 77 7.89 -8.76 16.13
N ASP A 78 8.29 -8.69 17.42
CA ASP A 78 7.51 -8.07 18.50
C ASP A 78 7.89 -6.59 18.71
N ALA A 79 9.05 -6.18 18.18
CA ALA A 79 9.58 -4.81 18.35
C ALA A 79 8.92 -3.79 17.40
N GLY A 80 8.09 -4.22 16.49
CA GLY A 80 7.32 -3.33 15.62
C GLY A 80 6.30 -2.53 16.40
N ASP A 81 6.49 -1.23 16.54
CA ASP A 81 5.69 -0.27 17.30
C ASP A 81 4.24 -0.15 16.73
N GLY A 82 3.46 -1.22 16.89
CA GLY A 82 2.09 -1.33 16.37
C GLY A 82 1.98 -1.45 14.85
N MET A 83 3.07 -1.62 14.13
CA MET A 83 3.04 -1.89 12.68
C MET A 83 2.70 -3.36 12.48
N THR A 84 1.47 -3.61 12.11
CA THR A 84 1.00 -4.92 11.70
C THR A 84 1.86 -5.42 10.55
N GLY A 85 2.65 -6.47 10.77
CA GLY A 85 3.34 -7.15 9.68
C GLY A 85 4.86 -7.23 9.76
N THR A 86 5.52 -6.79 10.85
CA THR A 86 6.95 -7.07 11.02
C THR A 86 7.14 -8.56 11.29
N LEU A 87 7.91 -9.23 10.45
CA LEU A 87 8.31 -10.62 10.63
C LEU A 87 9.84 -10.68 10.65
N ALA A 88 10.39 -11.46 11.54
CA ALA A 88 11.84 -11.65 11.64
C ALA A 88 12.18 -13.09 11.90
N GLY A 89 13.37 -13.51 11.44
CA GLY A 89 13.87 -14.84 11.69
C GLY A 89 15.32 -14.99 11.29
N ALA A 90 16.04 -15.89 11.97
CA ALA A 90 17.43 -16.16 11.71
C ALA A 90 17.63 -17.46 10.92
N MET A 91 18.72 -17.52 10.17
CA MET A 91 19.13 -18.68 9.39
C MET A 91 20.63 -18.91 9.44
N ARG A 92 21.00 -20.17 9.25
CA ARG A 92 22.39 -20.61 9.00
C ARG A 92 22.41 -21.75 7.99
N ALA A 93 23.55 -22.02 7.40
CA ALA A 93 23.74 -23.21 6.58
C ALA A 93 23.57 -24.47 7.47
N GLY A 94 22.73 -25.39 7.02
CA GLY A 94 22.52 -26.69 7.62
C GLY A 94 23.36 -27.79 6.96
N GLU A 95 23.24 -29.00 7.45
CA GLU A 95 23.84 -30.17 6.82
C GLU A 95 23.09 -30.55 5.55
N GLN A 96 23.82 -31.08 4.55
CA GLN A 96 23.18 -31.50 3.30
C GLN A 96 22.20 -32.66 3.54
N VAL A 97 20.99 -32.51 3.06
CA VAL A 97 19.96 -33.54 3.14
C VAL A 97 20.06 -34.46 1.93
N VAL A 98 20.30 -35.74 2.17
CA VAL A 98 20.40 -36.77 1.13
C VAL A 98 19.15 -37.65 1.16
N PRO A 99 18.19 -37.42 0.25
CA PRO A 99 16.99 -38.24 0.16
C PRO A 99 17.35 -39.68 -0.30
N LEU A 100 16.86 -40.71 0.38
CA LEU A 100 17.13 -42.09 0.01
C LEU A 100 16.54 -42.48 -1.36
N ALA A 101 15.49 -41.80 -1.79
CA ALA A 101 14.86 -42.03 -3.09
C ALA A 101 15.76 -41.60 -4.28
N THR A 102 16.71 -40.69 -4.04
CA THR A 102 17.60 -40.13 -5.09
C THR A 102 19.04 -40.05 -4.59
N PRO A 103 19.71 -41.20 -4.42
CA PRO A 103 21.10 -41.23 -3.94
C PRO A 103 22.02 -40.51 -4.95
N GLY A 104 22.90 -39.66 -4.40
CA GLY A 104 23.80 -38.80 -5.18
C GLY A 104 23.26 -37.45 -5.61
N LYS A 105 22.06 -37.09 -5.18
CA LYS A 105 21.53 -35.70 -5.26
C LYS A 105 21.49 -35.13 -3.84
N ASP A 106 22.59 -34.55 -3.43
CA ASP A 106 22.67 -33.84 -2.15
C ASP A 106 22.01 -32.47 -2.32
N ILE A 107 21.03 -32.20 -1.48
CA ILE A 107 20.28 -30.93 -1.52
C ILE A 107 20.74 -30.10 -0.32
N SER A 108 21.06 -28.84 -0.58
CA SER A 108 21.37 -27.88 0.48
C SER A 108 20.24 -27.79 1.49
N SER A 109 20.57 -27.63 2.76
CA SER A 109 19.58 -27.29 3.76
C SER A 109 19.99 -26.04 4.53
N TYR A 110 19.00 -25.39 5.10
CA TYR A 110 19.18 -24.25 5.99
C TYR A 110 18.42 -24.50 7.29
N ASP A 111 19.14 -24.38 8.39
CA ASP A 111 18.55 -24.35 9.72
C ASP A 111 17.99 -22.96 9.97
N VAL A 112 16.73 -22.89 10.35
CA VAL A 112 16.03 -21.62 10.51
C VAL A 112 15.24 -21.55 11.81
N THR A 113 15.11 -20.37 12.36
CA THR A 113 14.26 -20.15 13.54
C THR A 113 12.76 -20.23 13.17
N PRO A 114 11.87 -20.46 14.15
CA PRO A 114 10.41 -20.40 13.92
C PRO A 114 9.93 -19.08 13.30
N GLY A 115 10.62 -17.97 13.62
CA GLY A 115 10.35 -16.66 13.01
C GLY A 115 10.58 -16.65 11.51
N MET A 116 11.66 -17.28 11.03
CA MET A 116 11.95 -17.38 9.60
C MET A 116 10.89 -18.18 8.85
N ILE A 117 10.37 -19.26 9.44
CA ILE A 117 9.28 -20.04 8.83
C ILE A 117 8.05 -19.16 8.63
N ARG A 118 7.69 -18.34 9.63
CA ARG A 118 6.59 -17.39 9.53
C ARG A 118 6.81 -16.36 8.41
N LEU A 119 8.05 -15.90 8.26
CA LEU A 119 8.44 -14.95 7.22
C LEU A 119 8.30 -15.56 5.82
N ILE A 120 8.78 -16.80 5.62
CA ILE A 120 8.76 -17.51 4.32
C ILE A 120 7.33 -17.97 3.96
N ALA A 121 6.62 -18.53 4.93
CA ALA A 121 5.28 -19.08 4.71
C ALA A 121 4.17 -18.04 4.73
N GLY A 122 4.44 -16.83 5.21
CA GLY A 122 3.43 -15.78 5.38
C GLY A 122 2.31 -16.15 6.36
N ASN A 123 2.55 -17.13 7.25
CA ASN A 123 1.54 -17.67 8.16
C ASN A 123 2.04 -17.69 9.61
N ALA A 124 1.29 -17.05 10.50
CA ALA A 124 1.60 -17.00 11.93
C ALA A 124 1.56 -18.36 12.65
N LYS A 125 0.89 -19.36 12.07
CA LYS A 125 0.76 -20.73 12.61
C LYS A 125 1.59 -21.75 11.84
N ALA A 126 2.75 -21.35 11.33
CA ALA A 126 3.63 -22.24 10.60
C ALA A 126 4.04 -23.45 11.47
N ASP A 127 3.89 -24.64 10.92
CA ASP A 127 4.29 -25.90 11.59
C ASP A 127 5.82 -26.01 11.61
N VAL A 128 6.37 -26.11 12.81
CA VAL A 128 7.83 -26.23 13.05
C VAL A 128 8.24 -27.68 13.37
N SER A 129 7.34 -28.65 13.26
CA SER A 129 7.60 -30.05 13.61
C SER A 129 8.25 -30.88 12.49
N GLY A 130 8.48 -30.31 11.32
CA GLY A 130 9.06 -30.98 10.16
C GLY A 130 9.74 -30.02 9.20
N VAL A 131 10.24 -30.54 8.09
CA VAL A 131 10.95 -29.75 7.08
C VAL A 131 9.99 -28.99 6.17
N TRP A 132 10.38 -27.81 5.75
CA TRP A 132 9.69 -27.02 4.74
C TRP A 132 10.41 -27.14 3.41
N VAL A 133 9.64 -27.23 2.32
CA VAL A 133 10.16 -27.55 1.00
C VAL A 133 9.65 -26.53 -0.02
N PRO A 134 10.52 -25.95 -0.87
CA PRO A 134 10.04 -25.11 -1.96
C PRO A 134 9.25 -25.95 -2.97
N ARG A 135 8.28 -25.31 -3.61
CA ARG A 135 7.33 -25.97 -4.54
C ARG A 135 8.04 -26.75 -5.66
N ASP A 136 9.14 -26.23 -6.19
CA ASP A 136 9.87 -26.89 -7.26
C ASP A 136 10.52 -28.20 -6.78
N VAL A 137 11.16 -28.17 -5.61
CA VAL A 137 11.71 -29.38 -4.97
C VAL A 137 10.59 -30.36 -4.61
N ALA A 138 9.47 -29.88 -4.07
CA ALA A 138 8.32 -30.71 -3.75
C ALA A 138 7.79 -31.45 -5.00
N LYS A 139 7.72 -30.75 -6.13
CA LYS A 139 7.29 -31.31 -7.41
C LYS A 139 8.29 -32.35 -7.94
N ASP A 140 9.58 -32.04 -7.92
CA ASP A 140 10.64 -32.91 -8.46
C ASP A 140 10.78 -34.23 -7.66
N PHE A 141 10.51 -34.18 -6.36
CA PHE A 141 10.60 -35.35 -5.47
C PHE A 141 9.24 -35.97 -5.14
N GLY A 142 8.14 -35.47 -5.71
CA GLY A 142 6.79 -35.98 -5.44
C GLY A 142 6.33 -35.79 -3.99
N LEU A 143 6.82 -34.75 -3.32
CA LEU A 143 6.53 -34.47 -1.91
C LEU A 143 5.27 -33.61 -1.78
N ALA A 144 4.46 -33.89 -0.76
CA ALA A 144 3.32 -33.09 -0.36
C ALA A 144 3.36 -32.84 1.14
N VAL A 145 2.58 -31.87 1.58
CA VAL A 145 2.43 -31.62 3.04
C VAL A 145 1.98 -32.88 3.74
N GLY A 146 2.68 -33.28 4.78
CA GLY A 146 2.44 -34.52 5.52
C GLY A 146 3.20 -35.75 5.01
N SER A 147 3.86 -35.68 3.82
CA SER A 147 4.67 -36.79 3.31
C SER A 147 5.85 -37.09 4.22
N ALA A 148 6.20 -38.38 4.32
CA ALA A 148 7.44 -38.79 4.99
C ALA A 148 8.61 -38.65 4.00
N LEU A 149 9.63 -37.91 4.39
CA LEU A 149 10.88 -37.79 3.68
C LEU A 149 11.91 -38.70 4.36
N GLN A 150 12.30 -39.75 3.66
CA GLN A 150 13.37 -40.65 4.12
C GLN A 150 14.73 -40.10 3.67
N THR A 151 15.58 -39.79 4.65
CA THR A 151 16.94 -39.30 4.44
C THR A 151 17.93 -40.29 5.00
N ARG A 152 19.21 -40.08 4.71
CA ARG A 152 20.31 -40.92 5.29
C ARG A 152 20.34 -40.83 6.82
N GLU A 153 19.90 -39.75 7.41
CA GLU A 153 19.92 -39.50 8.86
C GLU A 153 18.64 -39.97 9.56
N GLY A 154 17.60 -40.34 8.80
CA GLY A 154 16.34 -40.80 9.35
C GLY A 154 15.12 -40.36 8.54
N THR A 155 13.96 -40.57 9.12
CA THR A 155 12.68 -40.14 8.48
C THR A 155 12.20 -38.87 9.12
N THR A 156 11.96 -37.84 8.30
CA THR A 156 11.33 -36.59 8.71
C THR A 156 10.04 -36.38 7.95
N ARG A 157 9.17 -35.47 8.45
CA ARG A 157 7.90 -35.16 7.81
C ARG A 157 8.00 -33.81 7.09
N VAL A 158 7.37 -33.70 5.93
CA VAL A 158 7.15 -32.41 5.25
C VAL A 158 6.08 -31.63 5.99
N ALA A 159 6.45 -30.57 6.70
CA ALA A 159 5.55 -29.70 7.45
C ALA A 159 4.81 -28.70 6.54
N GLY A 160 5.47 -28.25 5.49
CA GLY A 160 4.88 -27.30 4.55
C GLY A 160 5.61 -27.21 3.22
N VAL A 161 4.91 -26.66 2.24
CA VAL A 161 5.43 -26.32 0.93
C VAL A 161 5.23 -24.82 0.73
N PHE A 162 6.28 -24.13 0.30
CA PHE A 162 6.25 -22.68 0.07
C PHE A 162 6.66 -22.32 -1.37
N ASP A 163 6.21 -21.15 -1.82
CA ASP A 163 6.57 -20.62 -3.13
C ASP A 163 7.80 -19.71 -3.01
N TRP A 164 8.81 -19.97 -3.85
CA TRP A 164 9.99 -19.13 -3.93
C TRP A 164 10.27 -18.76 -5.38
N SER A 165 9.87 -17.54 -5.77
CA SER A 165 9.98 -17.07 -7.15
C SER A 165 11.39 -16.56 -7.45
N ASN A 166 11.85 -16.74 -8.68
CA ASN A 166 13.10 -16.16 -9.17
C ASN A 166 12.84 -14.78 -9.78
N ASP A 167 12.60 -13.79 -8.91
CA ASP A 167 12.27 -12.39 -9.24
C ASP A 167 13.34 -11.39 -8.78
N GLY A 168 14.57 -11.86 -8.59
CA GLY A 168 15.69 -11.08 -8.09
C GLY A 168 15.95 -11.23 -6.60
N ARG A 169 15.10 -11.99 -5.86
CA ARG A 169 15.34 -12.36 -4.47
C ARG A 169 16.47 -13.37 -4.36
N ASP A 170 16.97 -13.54 -3.14
CA ASP A 170 18.00 -14.54 -2.84
C ASP A 170 17.59 -15.93 -3.33
N THR A 171 18.43 -16.56 -4.11
CA THR A 171 18.12 -17.84 -4.78
C THR A 171 18.34 -19.06 -3.91
N ARG A 172 18.95 -18.92 -2.73
CA ARG A 172 19.31 -20.04 -1.85
C ARG A 172 18.10 -20.89 -1.47
N PHE A 173 16.93 -20.28 -1.25
CA PHE A 173 15.71 -20.99 -0.89
C PHE A 173 14.93 -21.54 -2.08
N ALA A 174 15.36 -21.28 -3.30
CA ALA A 174 14.67 -21.81 -4.49
C ALA A 174 14.79 -23.34 -4.59
N TYR A 175 15.91 -23.90 -4.12
CA TYR A 175 16.19 -25.34 -4.20
C TYR A 175 16.93 -25.84 -2.96
N ALA A 176 16.30 -25.75 -1.79
CA ALA A 176 16.86 -26.17 -0.53
C ALA A 176 15.80 -26.68 0.45
N PHE A 177 16.16 -27.56 1.35
CA PHE A 177 15.33 -27.92 2.49
C PHE A 177 15.47 -26.88 3.61
N ILE A 178 14.37 -26.49 4.20
CA ILE A 178 14.34 -25.56 5.33
C ILE A 178 13.98 -26.34 6.59
N VAL A 179 14.91 -26.39 7.54
CA VAL A 179 14.82 -27.18 8.76
C VAL A 179 14.58 -26.24 9.94
N PRO A 180 13.39 -26.28 10.57
CA PRO A 180 13.14 -25.49 11.77
C PRO A 180 13.98 -25.99 12.94
N VAL A 181 14.68 -25.06 13.59
CA VAL A 181 15.44 -25.32 14.82
C VAL A 181 15.08 -24.31 15.89
N SER A 182 15.35 -24.64 17.16
CA SER A 182 15.11 -23.68 18.24
C SER A 182 15.98 -22.43 18.07
N ALA A 183 15.39 -21.25 18.25
CA ALA A 183 16.12 -19.98 18.20
C ALA A 183 17.23 -19.88 19.26
N SER A 184 17.13 -20.65 20.36
CA SER A 184 18.12 -20.70 21.45
C SER A 184 19.14 -21.84 21.31
N ALA A 185 19.03 -22.70 20.28
CA ALA A 185 19.88 -23.89 20.17
C ALA A 185 21.35 -23.56 19.85
N SER A 186 21.57 -22.49 19.08
CA SER A 186 22.91 -22.06 18.67
C SER A 186 22.86 -20.64 18.07
N THR A 187 24.00 -20.19 17.57
CA THR A 187 24.12 -18.95 16.79
C THR A 187 23.79 -19.21 15.33
N PHE A 188 23.43 -18.12 14.63
CA PHE A 188 23.05 -18.11 13.23
C PHE A 188 23.97 -17.19 12.42
N ASP A 189 23.94 -17.33 11.10
CA ASP A 189 24.78 -16.56 10.18
C ASP A 189 24.10 -15.28 9.72
N GLU A 190 22.77 -15.27 9.67
CA GLU A 190 21.97 -14.16 9.16
C GLU A 190 20.70 -13.97 9.98
N CYS A 191 20.27 -12.71 10.13
CA CYS A 191 18.93 -12.35 10.61
C CYS A 191 18.22 -11.56 9.52
N TRP A 192 17.03 -12.02 9.14
CA TRP A 192 16.17 -11.40 8.15
C TRP A 192 15.00 -10.74 8.83
N VAL A 193 14.66 -9.53 8.39
CA VAL A 193 13.48 -8.79 8.86
C VAL A 193 12.69 -8.29 7.68
N LYS A 194 11.41 -8.65 7.67
CA LYS A 194 10.40 -8.14 6.73
C LYS A 194 9.62 -7.03 7.41
N GLN A 195 9.64 -5.83 6.83
CA GLN A 195 8.92 -4.68 7.36
C GLN A 195 8.47 -3.75 6.23
N TRP A 196 7.22 -3.36 6.25
CA TRP A 196 6.69 -2.36 5.35
C TRP A 196 5.96 -1.23 6.11
N PRO A 197 6.23 0.06 5.81
CA PRO A 197 7.34 0.55 5.00
C PRO A 197 8.70 0.31 5.68
N VAL A 198 9.75 0.20 4.88
CA VAL A 198 11.12 0.05 5.42
C VAL A 198 11.48 1.30 6.22
N ASP A 199 11.96 1.10 7.45
CA ASP A 199 12.38 2.18 8.36
C ASP A 199 13.87 2.04 8.67
N GLY A 200 14.61 3.16 8.63
CA GLY A 200 16.03 3.20 8.99
C GLY A 200 16.33 2.80 10.45
N GLN A 201 15.34 2.80 11.34
CA GLN A 201 15.52 2.29 12.71
C GLN A 201 15.70 0.76 12.73
N MET A 202 15.10 0.04 11.77
CA MET A 202 15.22 -1.40 11.68
C MET A 202 16.64 -1.85 11.39
N GLU A 203 17.41 -1.07 10.65
CA GLU A 203 18.83 -1.33 10.40
C GLU A 203 19.62 -1.36 11.73
N ASN A 204 19.40 -0.39 12.61
CA ASN A 204 20.02 -0.35 13.94
C ASN A 204 19.61 -1.55 14.81
N LEU A 205 18.34 -1.96 14.73
CA LEU A 205 17.85 -3.14 15.45
C LEU A 205 18.47 -4.45 14.92
N LEU A 206 18.70 -4.56 13.63
CA LEU A 206 19.42 -5.69 13.03
C LEU A 206 20.85 -5.79 13.57
N TYR A 207 21.59 -4.68 13.66
CA TYR A 207 22.91 -4.67 14.27
C TYR A 207 22.89 -5.09 15.75
N ALA A 208 21.81 -4.81 16.48
CA ALA A 208 21.67 -5.20 17.88
C ALA A 208 21.49 -6.73 18.08
N THR A 209 21.22 -7.49 17.00
CA THR A 209 21.13 -8.97 17.06
C THR A 209 22.49 -9.66 16.98
N LEU A 210 23.58 -8.93 16.65
CA LEU A 210 24.91 -9.49 16.54
C LEU A 210 25.48 -9.90 17.90
N VAL A 211 26.11 -11.06 17.92
CA VAL A 211 26.86 -11.55 19.09
C VAL A 211 28.20 -10.84 19.14
N ALA A 212 28.50 -10.21 20.27
CA ALA A 212 29.75 -9.48 20.45
C ALA A 212 30.97 -10.38 20.33
N GLY A 213 31.96 -9.95 19.57
CA GLY A 213 33.27 -10.62 19.45
C GLY A 213 33.39 -11.63 18.30
N SER A 214 32.32 -12.01 17.62
CA SER A 214 32.37 -12.99 16.51
C SER A 214 32.25 -12.33 15.15
N GLY A 215 33.35 -11.72 14.64
CA GLY A 215 33.38 -11.23 13.25
C GLY A 215 32.48 -10.01 12.95
N SER A 216 31.99 -9.33 13.98
CA SER A 216 31.04 -8.19 13.85
C SER A 216 31.59 -7.00 13.03
N SER A 217 32.91 -6.93 12.81
CA SER A 217 33.53 -5.88 11.99
C SER A 217 33.19 -5.96 10.50
N ASN A 218 32.76 -7.10 10.00
CA ASN A 218 32.40 -7.33 8.59
C ASN A 218 30.89 -7.44 8.37
N ALA A 219 30.09 -7.30 9.43
CA ALA A 219 28.65 -7.40 9.33
C ALA A 219 28.07 -6.18 8.58
N GLY A 220 27.14 -6.45 7.67
CA GLY A 220 26.45 -5.43 6.90
C GLY A 220 25.01 -5.79 6.64
N VAL A 221 24.15 -4.76 6.56
CA VAL A 221 22.76 -4.94 6.19
C VAL A 221 22.62 -4.87 4.68
N THR A 222 21.93 -5.85 4.09
CA THR A 222 21.67 -5.94 2.66
C THR A 222 20.21 -6.29 2.42
N GLN A 223 19.66 -5.81 1.33
CA GLN A 223 18.32 -6.20 0.89
C GLN A 223 18.35 -7.62 0.31
N VAL A 224 17.34 -8.43 0.65
CA VAL A 224 17.23 -9.83 0.18
C VAL A 224 16.89 -9.90 -1.30
N ASN A 225 16.08 -8.99 -1.81
CA ASN A 225 15.82 -8.88 -3.24
C ASN A 225 16.61 -7.73 -3.86
N LYS A 226 17.67 -8.08 -4.58
CA LYS A 226 18.56 -7.11 -5.26
C LYS A 226 18.01 -6.58 -6.59
N GLY A 227 16.87 -7.08 -7.05
CA GLY A 227 16.20 -6.61 -8.27
C GLY A 227 15.44 -5.29 -8.09
N PHE A 228 15.30 -4.82 -6.86
CA PHE A 228 14.63 -3.56 -6.53
C PHE A 228 15.59 -2.58 -5.88
N ASP A 229 15.26 -1.28 -6.02
CA ASP A 229 16.03 -0.21 -5.36
C ASP A 229 15.90 -0.32 -3.83
N ALA A 230 17.04 -0.45 -3.15
CA ALA A 230 17.15 -0.55 -1.70
C ALA A 230 16.79 0.76 -0.96
N HIS A 231 16.90 1.92 -1.66
CA HIS A 231 16.63 3.24 -1.09
C HIS A 231 15.20 3.72 -1.38
N TYR A 232 14.32 2.84 -1.83
CA TYR A 232 12.93 3.21 -2.12
C TYR A 232 12.17 3.54 -0.85
N ASP A 233 11.78 4.79 -0.72
CA ASP A 233 10.89 5.27 0.33
C ASP A 233 9.45 5.42 -0.22
N ALA A 234 8.58 4.49 0.16
CA ALA A 234 7.17 4.51 -0.23
C ALA A 234 6.44 5.76 0.27
N ARG A 235 6.79 6.23 1.48
CA ARG A 235 6.19 7.44 2.07
C ARG A 235 6.63 8.69 1.33
N ALA A 236 7.92 8.82 1.05
CA ALA A 236 8.46 9.94 0.28
C ALA A 236 7.87 9.97 -1.14
N SER A 237 7.76 8.83 -1.80
CA SER A 237 7.15 8.68 -3.13
C SER A 237 5.69 9.14 -3.13
N TYR A 238 4.92 8.78 -2.11
CA TYR A 238 3.53 9.21 -1.97
C TYR A 238 3.40 10.70 -1.65
N VAL A 239 4.18 11.22 -0.70
CA VAL A 239 4.09 12.64 -0.27
C VAL A 239 4.57 13.60 -1.36
N ASN A 240 5.63 13.21 -2.08
CA ASN A 240 6.26 14.05 -3.12
C ASN A 240 5.69 13.81 -4.52
N ARG A 241 4.60 13.03 -4.66
CA ARG A 241 3.99 12.80 -5.98
C ARG A 241 3.61 14.12 -6.66
N SER A 242 3.88 14.23 -7.94
CA SER A 242 3.61 15.44 -8.74
C SER A 242 2.12 15.81 -8.76
N THR A 243 1.25 14.81 -8.62
CA THR A 243 -0.20 14.96 -8.66
C THR A 243 -0.84 15.50 -7.37
N ARG A 244 -0.07 15.66 -6.29
CA ARG A 244 -0.58 16.17 -4.99
C ARG A 244 -1.31 17.53 -5.08
N TRP A 245 -1.00 18.32 -6.12
CA TRP A 245 -1.61 19.63 -6.36
C TRP A 245 -2.88 19.59 -7.21
N MET A 246 -3.21 18.44 -7.82
CA MET A 246 -4.38 18.32 -8.71
C MET A 246 -5.71 18.73 -8.07
N PRO A 247 -6.00 18.43 -6.79
CA PRO A 247 -7.23 18.92 -6.14
C PRO A 247 -7.32 20.45 -6.10
N TRP A 248 -6.19 21.12 -5.88
CA TRP A 248 -6.13 22.59 -5.86
C TRP A 248 -6.30 23.19 -7.25
N VAL A 249 -5.71 22.55 -8.27
CA VAL A 249 -5.91 22.94 -9.67
C VAL A 249 -7.38 22.76 -10.06
N GLY A 250 -8.00 21.66 -9.67
CA GLY A 250 -9.45 21.42 -9.88
C GLY A 250 -10.32 22.48 -9.21
N LEU A 251 -10.00 22.87 -7.98
CA LEU A 251 -10.67 23.94 -7.27
C LEU A 251 -10.55 25.28 -8.02
N ALA A 252 -9.32 25.63 -8.45
CA ALA A 252 -9.08 26.86 -9.20
C ALA A 252 -9.87 26.90 -10.51
N ILE A 253 -9.92 25.81 -11.26
CA ILE A 253 -10.73 25.69 -12.48
C ILE A 253 -12.23 25.87 -12.16
N GLY A 254 -12.73 25.23 -11.12
CA GLY A 254 -14.12 25.35 -10.69
C GLY A 254 -14.50 26.80 -10.36
N VAL A 255 -13.63 27.51 -9.63
CA VAL A 255 -13.80 28.94 -9.31
C VAL A 255 -13.78 29.79 -10.59
N LEU A 256 -12.84 29.56 -11.50
CA LEU A 256 -12.74 30.29 -12.76
C LEU A 256 -14.01 30.10 -13.64
N VAL A 257 -14.51 28.87 -13.74
CA VAL A 257 -15.77 28.57 -14.44
C VAL A 257 -16.95 29.32 -13.82
N GLY A 258 -17.03 29.32 -12.48
CA GLY A 258 -18.08 30.07 -11.77
C GLY A 258 -18.00 31.58 -11.99
N VAL A 259 -16.79 32.16 -11.85
CA VAL A 259 -16.56 33.59 -12.10
C VAL A 259 -16.90 33.97 -13.55
N PHE A 260 -16.50 33.17 -14.51
CA PHE A 260 -16.80 33.39 -15.92
C PHE A 260 -18.32 33.35 -16.17
N GLY A 261 -19.02 32.39 -15.58
CA GLY A 261 -20.47 32.26 -15.66
C GLY A 261 -21.19 33.50 -15.13
N VAL A 262 -20.82 34.03 -13.97
CA VAL A 262 -21.39 35.22 -13.36
C VAL A 262 -21.04 36.47 -14.17
N ARG A 263 -19.77 36.65 -14.59
CA ARG A 263 -19.34 37.81 -15.38
C ARG A 263 -20.06 37.93 -16.70
N ARG A 264 -20.35 36.84 -17.37
CA ARG A 264 -21.06 36.84 -18.65
C ARG A 264 -22.50 37.30 -18.52
N ARG A 265 -23.14 37.07 -17.37
CA ARG A 265 -24.53 37.45 -17.09
C ARG A 265 -24.67 38.79 -16.35
N ARG A 266 -23.59 39.58 -16.27
CA ARG A 266 -23.59 40.85 -15.50
C ARG A 266 -24.66 41.84 -15.89
N LEU A 267 -25.05 41.92 -17.19
CA LEU A 267 -26.11 42.81 -17.67
C LEU A 267 -27.50 42.34 -17.21
N GLU A 268 -27.77 41.04 -17.20
CA GLU A 268 -29.00 40.46 -16.69
C GLU A 268 -29.18 40.78 -15.19
N TYR A 269 -28.08 40.63 -14.43
CA TYR A 269 -28.08 40.94 -13.00
C TYR A 269 -28.24 42.42 -12.71
N ALA A 270 -27.67 43.31 -13.54
CA ALA A 270 -27.86 44.74 -13.42
C ALA A 270 -29.34 45.13 -13.70
N GLY A 271 -29.95 44.55 -14.72
CA GLY A 271 -31.36 44.76 -15.04
C GLY A 271 -32.30 44.30 -13.91
N ALA A 272 -32.01 43.16 -13.28
CA ALA A 272 -32.78 42.64 -12.15
C ALA A 272 -32.69 43.55 -10.90
N LEU A 273 -31.54 44.18 -10.66
CA LEU A 273 -31.42 45.20 -9.60
C LEU A 273 -32.24 46.45 -9.89
N HIS A 274 -32.27 46.91 -11.14
CA HIS A 274 -33.10 48.05 -11.53
C HIS A 274 -34.60 47.76 -11.43
N SER A 275 -35.04 46.51 -11.59
CA SER A 275 -36.42 46.08 -11.37
C SER A 275 -36.79 45.88 -9.90
N GLY A 276 -35.92 46.22 -8.94
CA GLY A 276 -36.20 46.18 -7.52
C GLY A 276 -35.82 44.88 -6.80
N GLN A 277 -35.08 43.99 -7.45
CA GLN A 277 -34.56 42.77 -6.77
C GLN A 277 -33.53 43.16 -5.72
N SER A 278 -33.63 42.57 -4.51
CA SER A 278 -32.64 42.83 -3.47
C SER A 278 -31.31 42.09 -3.76
N LYS A 279 -30.17 42.72 -3.43
CA LYS A 279 -28.84 42.15 -3.60
C LYS A 279 -28.68 40.75 -2.94
N GLY A 280 -29.30 40.57 -1.75
CA GLY A 280 -29.28 39.28 -1.06
C GLY A 280 -30.04 38.19 -1.82
N ALA A 281 -31.21 38.50 -2.39
CA ALA A 281 -31.97 37.55 -3.20
C ALA A 281 -31.21 37.14 -4.47
N GLN A 282 -30.53 38.11 -5.12
CA GLN A 282 -29.69 37.84 -6.29
C GLN A 282 -28.51 36.95 -5.97
N LEU A 283 -27.77 37.24 -4.89
CA LEU A 283 -26.65 36.40 -4.44
C LEU A 283 -27.12 34.98 -4.11
N LEU A 284 -28.25 34.83 -3.47
CA LEU A 284 -28.83 33.54 -3.13
C LEU A 284 -29.23 32.76 -4.39
N GLY A 285 -29.83 33.41 -5.38
CA GLY A 285 -30.15 32.81 -6.67
C GLY A 285 -28.93 32.30 -7.42
N ILE A 286 -27.85 33.13 -7.51
CA ILE A 286 -26.57 32.74 -8.10
C ILE A 286 -25.96 31.55 -7.32
N GLY A 287 -26.01 31.59 -5.99
CA GLY A 287 -25.50 30.53 -5.14
C GLY A 287 -26.20 29.19 -5.35
N VAL A 288 -27.55 29.22 -5.49
CA VAL A 288 -28.35 28.02 -5.78
C VAL A 288 -28.07 27.49 -7.19
N GLU A 289 -28.07 28.34 -8.21
CA GLU A 289 -27.75 27.94 -9.58
C GLU A 289 -26.35 27.29 -9.64
N THR A 290 -25.35 27.92 -9.02
CA THR A 290 -23.95 27.40 -8.97
C THR A 290 -23.87 26.09 -8.19
N GLY A 291 -24.54 26.03 -7.04
CA GLY A 291 -24.57 24.82 -6.18
C GLY A 291 -25.15 23.61 -6.90
N VAL A 292 -26.20 23.80 -7.70
CA VAL A 292 -26.84 22.69 -8.44
C VAL A 292 -25.90 22.13 -9.51
N TRP A 293 -25.43 22.97 -10.46
CA TRP A 293 -24.58 22.42 -11.54
C TRP A 293 -23.21 21.98 -11.07
N ALA A 294 -22.57 22.67 -10.10
CA ALA A 294 -21.28 22.28 -9.55
C ALA A 294 -21.41 21.03 -8.67
N GLY A 295 -22.45 20.95 -7.84
CA GLY A 295 -22.72 19.77 -7.01
C GLY A 295 -22.98 18.53 -7.86
N LEU A 296 -23.82 18.63 -8.89
CA LEU A 296 -24.08 17.52 -9.82
C LEU A 296 -22.82 17.11 -10.59
N ALA A 297 -22.00 18.05 -11.05
CA ALA A 297 -20.75 17.75 -11.74
C ALA A 297 -19.77 17.04 -10.83
N THR A 298 -19.60 17.50 -9.59
CA THR A 298 -18.74 16.88 -8.61
C THR A 298 -19.20 15.46 -8.26
N PHE A 299 -20.50 15.30 -8.01
CA PHE A 299 -21.08 13.97 -7.75
C PHE A 299 -20.88 13.01 -8.92
N ALA A 300 -21.15 13.45 -10.15
CA ALA A 300 -20.95 12.64 -11.34
C ALA A 300 -19.47 12.27 -11.55
N SER A 301 -18.54 13.22 -11.34
CA SER A 301 -17.09 12.95 -11.40
C SER A 301 -16.69 11.91 -10.37
N CYS A 302 -17.12 12.04 -9.11
CA CYS A 302 -16.83 11.06 -8.07
C CYS A 302 -17.41 9.68 -8.40
N ALA A 303 -18.62 9.61 -8.91
CA ALA A 303 -19.25 8.35 -9.32
C ALA A 303 -18.51 7.67 -10.48
N LEU A 304 -18.04 8.41 -11.47
CA LEU A 304 -17.24 7.89 -12.59
C LEU A 304 -15.89 7.38 -12.13
N LEU A 305 -15.20 8.14 -11.28
CA LEU A 305 -13.89 7.73 -10.72
C LEU A 305 -14.03 6.49 -9.83
N LEU A 306 -15.09 6.42 -9.04
CA LEU A 306 -15.41 5.26 -8.22
C LEU A 306 -15.69 4.02 -9.09
N ALA A 307 -16.54 4.16 -10.11
CA ALA A 307 -16.83 3.06 -11.03
C ALA A 307 -15.57 2.56 -11.77
N TYR A 308 -14.67 3.49 -12.14
CA TYR A 308 -13.38 3.16 -12.73
C TYR A 308 -12.50 2.40 -11.74
N ALA A 309 -12.35 2.87 -10.51
CA ALA A 309 -11.55 2.21 -9.47
C ALA A 309 -12.07 0.80 -9.17
N VAL A 310 -13.37 0.63 -9.01
CA VAL A 310 -14.01 -0.68 -8.80
C VAL A 310 -13.76 -1.63 -9.97
N ARG A 311 -13.81 -1.13 -11.21
CA ARG A 311 -13.59 -1.96 -12.42
C ARG A 311 -12.13 -2.39 -12.60
N MET A 312 -11.17 -1.55 -12.19
CA MET A 312 -9.73 -1.82 -12.30
C MET A 312 -9.19 -2.66 -11.15
N SER A 313 -9.81 -2.59 -9.98
CA SER A 313 -9.42 -3.38 -8.82
C SER A 313 -10.00 -4.80 -8.93
N ARG A 314 -9.15 -5.77 -9.18
CA ARG A 314 -9.51 -7.20 -9.15
C ARG A 314 -9.58 -7.81 -7.74
N SER A 315 -9.36 -7.02 -6.71
CA SER A 315 -9.37 -7.43 -5.31
C SER A 315 -10.23 -6.47 -4.48
N ASP A 316 -10.62 -6.87 -3.29
CA ASP A 316 -11.52 -6.15 -2.34
C ASP A 316 -11.09 -4.73 -1.95
N TRP A 317 -9.95 -4.28 -2.41
CA TRP A 317 -9.39 -2.93 -2.24
C TRP A 317 -10.26 -1.81 -2.83
N ALA A 318 -11.17 -2.14 -3.76
CA ALA A 318 -12.11 -1.17 -4.32
C ALA A 318 -13.00 -0.51 -3.26
N ALA A 319 -13.41 -1.26 -2.25
CA ALA A 319 -14.19 -0.72 -1.13
C ALA A 319 -13.36 0.24 -0.26
N VAL A 320 -12.07 -0.04 -0.11
CA VAL A 320 -11.13 0.76 0.68
C VAL A 320 -10.78 2.07 -0.03
N LEU A 321 -10.53 2.02 -1.36
CA LEU A 321 -10.32 3.22 -2.18
C LEU A 321 -11.57 4.11 -2.26
N ALA A 322 -12.76 3.51 -2.36
CA ALA A 322 -14.02 4.23 -2.31
C ALA A 322 -14.23 4.94 -0.97
N ALA A 323 -13.96 4.24 0.13
CA ALA A 323 -14.00 4.82 1.46
C ALA A 323 -12.92 5.91 1.66
N ALA A 324 -11.71 5.71 1.13
CA ALA A 324 -10.62 6.69 1.21
C ALA A 324 -10.90 7.95 0.40
N LEU A 325 -11.55 7.86 -0.78
CA LEU A 325 -11.98 9.02 -1.58
C LEU A 325 -13.11 9.79 -0.90
N LEU A 326 -14.10 9.09 -0.33
CA LEU A 326 -15.18 9.69 0.46
C LEU A 326 -14.66 10.31 1.76
N ILE A 327 -13.76 9.63 2.47
CA ILE A 327 -13.11 10.13 3.69
C ILE A 327 -12.20 11.33 3.37
N ARG A 328 -11.56 11.39 2.20
CA ARG A 328 -10.75 12.55 1.79
C ARG A 328 -11.60 13.78 1.53
N VAL A 329 -12.77 13.66 0.93
CA VAL A 329 -13.70 14.80 0.76
C VAL A 329 -14.18 15.32 2.13
N ILE A 330 -14.40 14.43 3.09
CA ILE A 330 -14.81 14.78 4.45
C ILE A 330 -13.61 15.24 5.30
N SER A 331 -12.40 14.63 5.15
CA SER A 331 -11.22 14.95 5.94
C SER A 331 -10.49 16.22 5.49
N ILE A 332 -10.63 16.66 4.21
CA ILE A 332 -10.17 17.99 3.77
C ILE A 332 -10.90 19.07 4.56
N GLY A 333 -12.20 18.91 4.82
CA GLY A 333 -12.98 19.81 5.68
C GLY A 333 -12.53 19.79 7.16
N GLN A 334 -12.02 18.67 7.65
CA GLN A 334 -11.56 18.52 9.04
C GLN A 334 -10.06 18.80 9.23
N CYS A 335 -9.21 18.51 8.23
CA CYS A 335 -7.77 18.75 8.30
C CYS A 335 -7.40 20.21 8.18
N MET A 336 -8.20 21.06 7.51
CA MET A 336 -8.06 22.51 7.56
C MET A 336 -8.30 23.06 8.97
N ARG A 337 -8.93 22.31 9.87
CA ARG A 337 -9.25 22.72 11.25
C ARG A 337 -8.24 22.28 12.30
N LYS A 338 -7.33 21.34 12.00
CA LYS A 338 -6.30 20.84 12.92
C LYS A 338 -4.98 20.58 12.22
N ASN A 339 -4.07 21.54 12.36
CA ASN A 339 -2.66 21.45 12.00
C ASN A 339 -1.97 20.44 12.94
N SER A 340 -1.94 19.15 12.63
CA SER A 340 -1.24 18.17 13.45
C SER A 340 -0.67 17.01 12.62
N ARG A 341 0.58 16.66 12.95
CA ARG A 341 1.37 15.53 12.40
C ARG A 341 0.66 14.17 12.53
N ALA A 342 -0.32 14.06 13.41
CA ALA A 342 -1.14 12.86 13.61
C ALA A 342 -2.10 12.53 12.44
N CYS A 343 -2.36 13.46 11.53
CA CYS A 343 -3.26 13.24 10.39
C CYS A 343 -2.62 12.41 9.27
N ALA A 344 -1.30 12.54 9.08
CA ALA A 344 -0.54 11.77 8.09
C ALA A 344 -0.41 10.27 8.49
N HIS A 345 -0.32 10.01 9.79
CA HIS A 345 -0.15 8.66 10.34
C HIS A 345 -1.43 7.79 10.22
N ARG A 346 -2.62 8.39 10.33
CA ARG A 346 -3.89 7.66 10.20
C ARG A 346 -4.26 7.29 8.76
N MET A 347 -3.77 8.03 7.76
CA MET A 347 -4.07 7.73 6.35
C MET A 347 -3.37 6.47 5.83
N ILE A 348 -2.23 6.10 6.41
CA ILE A 348 -1.45 4.92 5.99
C ILE A 348 -1.98 3.65 6.66
N VAL A 349 -2.50 3.74 7.89
CA VAL A 349 -2.96 2.60 8.70
C VAL A 349 -4.33 2.06 8.27
N THR A 350 -5.13 2.85 7.54
CA THR A 350 -6.46 2.40 7.05
C THR A 350 -6.45 1.82 5.63
N THR A 351 -5.27 1.68 5.01
CA THR A 351 -5.12 1.16 3.63
C THR A 351 -4.24 -0.08 3.52
N VAL A 352 -4.01 -0.79 4.66
CA VAL A 352 -3.35 -2.12 4.64
C VAL A 352 -4.28 -3.17 5.21
#